data_68af932e5d8e5723dbd7ec8b4db9a09f
#
_entry.id   68af932e5d8e5723dbd7ec8b4db9a09f
#
_cell.length_a   1.000
_cell.length_b   1.000
_cell.length_c   1.000
_cell.angle_alpha   90.00
_cell.angle_beta   90.00
_cell.angle_gamma   90.00
#
_symmetry.space_group_name_H-M   'P 1'
#
loop_
_entity.id
_entity.type
_entity.pdbx_description
1 polymer ?
#
loop_
_entity_poly.entity_id
_entity_poly.type
_entity_poly.pdbx_seq_one_letter_code
_entity_poly.pdbx_strand_id
1 'polypeptide(L)'
;MQVEDEILQRLEKGGKGKIVISPGGNIEHIQLNTTDPWTEVDGERSSLKTKHPTLSDPAVRQALSVLIDKDSVEKFIYGRTGNATANFVNNPEKFRSKNTKFEFNVDKANDLLEKAGWKKGADGIRAKDGKKLKFVYQTSINQPRQKTQAIVKQACQKAGIDIEVKAVTASVFFSSDVANPDTYPHFYADLQMYNNGPQQPD
;
A
#
# COMPACT_ATOMS: atom_id res chain seq x y z
N MET A 1 -9.62 -3.10 -16.34
CA MET A 1 -8.18 -3.09 -16.65
C MET A 1 -7.60 -1.79 -16.10
N GLN A 2 -6.60 -1.86 -15.26
CA GLN A 2 -5.87 -0.66 -14.83
C GLN A 2 -4.90 -0.28 -15.94
N VAL A 3 -4.98 0.94 -16.42
CA VAL A 3 -4.17 1.43 -17.55
C VAL A 3 -3.43 2.68 -17.10
N GLU A 4 -2.11 2.69 -17.28
CA GLU A 4 -1.30 3.90 -17.09
C GLU A 4 -1.66 4.97 -18.12
N ASP A 5 -1.58 6.22 -17.73
CA ASP A 5 -1.90 7.37 -18.60
C ASP A 5 -1.06 7.38 -19.89
N GLU A 6 0.18 6.95 -19.81
CA GLU A 6 1.07 6.82 -20.98
C GLU A 6 0.49 5.91 -22.08
N ILE A 7 -0.15 4.80 -21.67
CA ILE A 7 -0.79 3.88 -22.61
C ILE A 7 -1.99 4.55 -23.28
N LEU A 8 -2.79 5.31 -22.52
CA LEU A 8 -3.91 6.05 -23.08
C LEU A 8 -3.47 7.09 -24.09
N GLN A 9 -2.44 7.86 -23.76
CA GLN A 9 -1.88 8.84 -24.70
C GLN A 9 -1.38 8.20 -25.99
N ARG A 10 -0.78 7.01 -25.92
CA ARG A 10 -0.37 6.23 -27.11
C ARG A 10 -1.56 5.78 -27.94
N LEU A 11 -2.62 5.30 -27.30
CA LEU A 11 -3.84 4.86 -28.00
C LEU A 11 -4.53 6.03 -28.68
N GLU A 12 -4.59 7.20 -28.05
CA GLU A 12 -5.16 8.42 -28.64
C GLU A 12 -4.38 8.89 -29.87
N LYS A 13 -3.05 8.90 -29.78
CA LYS A 13 -2.18 9.23 -30.93
C LYS A 13 -2.36 8.25 -32.10
N GLY A 14 -2.76 7.02 -31.82
CA GLY A 14 -3.04 6.01 -32.84
C GLY A 14 -4.30 6.27 -33.68
N GLY A 15 -5.20 7.14 -33.22
CA GLY A 15 -6.36 7.68 -33.99
C GLY A 15 -7.41 6.66 -34.44
N LYS A 16 -7.40 5.42 -33.95
CA LYS A 16 -8.27 4.32 -34.42
C LYS A 16 -9.54 4.11 -33.58
N GLY A 17 -9.94 5.10 -32.77
CA GLY A 17 -11.13 4.98 -31.93
C GLY A 17 -11.24 6.07 -30.90
N LYS A 18 -12.29 5.99 -30.07
CA LYS A 18 -12.52 6.90 -28.94
C LYS A 18 -12.26 6.17 -27.63
N ILE A 19 -11.47 6.77 -26.74
CA ILE A 19 -11.29 6.26 -25.39
C ILE A 19 -12.48 6.69 -24.52
N VAL A 20 -13.11 5.71 -23.87
CA VAL A 20 -14.17 5.94 -22.89
C VAL A 20 -13.66 5.43 -21.55
N ILE A 21 -13.66 6.29 -20.53
CA ILE A 21 -13.27 5.95 -19.16
C ILE A 21 -14.55 5.88 -18.32
N SER A 22 -14.77 4.73 -17.71
CA SER A 22 -15.90 4.51 -16.79
C SER A 22 -15.35 4.17 -15.39
N PRO A 23 -15.82 4.84 -14.32
CA PRO A 23 -15.44 4.52 -12.97
C PRO A 23 -15.82 3.08 -12.63
N GLY A 24 -14.87 2.32 -12.10
CA GLY A 24 -15.08 0.98 -11.57
C GLY A 24 -15.27 0.96 -10.05
N GLY A 25 -15.64 -0.21 -9.50
CA GLY A 25 -15.74 -0.41 -8.05
C GLY A 25 -14.43 -0.85 -7.40
N ASN A 26 -13.43 -1.19 -8.19
CA ASN A 26 -12.17 -1.71 -7.69
C ASN A 26 -11.29 -0.63 -7.05
N ILE A 27 -10.60 -0.99 -5.98
CA ILE A 27 -9.68 -0.13 -5.24
C ILE A 27 -8.30 -0.79 -5.16
N GLU A 28 -7.27 -0.06 -5.58
CA GLU A 28 -5.89 -0.40 -5.29
C GLU A 28 -5.57 0.09 -3.88
N HIS A 29 -5.08 -0.79 -3.01
CA HIS A 29 -4.88 -0.48 -1.61
C HIS A 29 -3.62 -1.12 -1.05
N ILE A 30 -3.10 -0.55 0.02
CA ILE A 30 -1.99 -1.10 0.80
C ILE A 30 -2.56 -1.60 2.12
N GLN A 31 -2.35 -2.88 2.40
CA GLN A 31 -2.68 -3.50 3.68
C GLN A 31 -1.47 -3.48 4.61
N LEU A 32 -1.73 -3.26 5.89
CA LEU A 32 -0.74 -3.35 6.97
C LEU A 32 -1.00 -4.64 7.76
N ASN A 33 0.02 -5.47 7.90
CA ASN A 33 -0.08 -6.69 8.70
C ASN A 33 0.04 -6.34 10.19
N THR A 34 -1.01 -6.59 10.95
CA THR A 34 -1.02 -6.36 12.41
C THR A 34 -0.64 -7.60 13.22
N THR A 35 -0.43 -8.74 12.54
CA THR A 35 0.19 -9.96 13.10
C THR A 35 1.68 -9.96 12.81
N ASP A 36 2.45 -10.87 13.41
CA ASP A 36 3.89 -10.97 13.18
C ASP A 36 4.18 -11.93 11.99
N PRO A 37 4.61 -11.41 10.83
CA PRO A 37 4.89 -12.25 9.67
C PRO A 37 6.25 -12.96 9.75
N TRP A 38 7.06 -12.69 10.79
CA TRP A 38 8.42 -13.18 10.91
C TRP A 38 8.58 -14.22 12.01
N THR A 39 7.56 -14.34 12.88
CA THR A 39 7.54 -15.33 13.98
C THR A 39 6.56 -16.44 13.65
N GLU A 40 7.05 -17.68 13.69
CA GLU A 40 6.25 -18.87 13.51
C GLU A 40 5.59 -19.30 14.82
N VAL A 41 4.29 -19.54 14.77
CA VAL A 41 3.49 -20.08 15.88
C VAL A 41 2.62 -21.21 15.33
N ASP A 42 2.74 -22.40 15.94
CA ASP A 42 2.03 -23.61 15.50
C ASP A 42 2.28 -23.97 14.02
N GLY A 43 3.49 -23.74 13.52
CA GLY A 43 3.87 -24.00 12.13
C GLY A 43 3.45 -22.93 11.13
N GLU A 44 2.85 -21.81 11.57
CA GLU A 44 2.37 -20.73 10.70
C GLU A 44 2.95 -19.37 11.10
N ARG A 45 3.32 -18.57 10.09
CA ARG A 45 3.65 -17.15 10.23
C ARG A 45 2.38 -16.32 10.08
N SER A 46 2.42 -15.03 10.41
CA SER A 46 1.25 -14.14 10.39
C SER A 46 0.05 -14.66 11.19
N SER A 47 0.31 -15.43 12.24
CA SER A 47 -0.72 -16.02 13.10
C SER A 47 -1.49 -14.95 13.87
N LEU A 48 -2.81 -15.09 13.97
CA LEU A 48 -3.67 -14.23 14.80
C LEU A 48 -3.33 -14.28 16.29
N LYS A 49 -2.54 -15.29 16.72
CA LYS A 49 -2.00 -15.38 18.09
C LYS A 49 -0.84 -14.42 18.35
N THR A 50 -0.32 -13.77 17.32
CA THR A 50 0.80 -12.82 17.39
C THR A 50 0.35 -11.39 17.18
N LYS A 51 1.18 -10.43 17.64
CA LYS A 51 1.06 -9.01 17.33
C LYS A 51 2.30 -8.56 16.59
N HIS A 52 2.11 -7.77 15.56
CA HIS A 52 3.24 -7.19 14.83
C HIS A 52 4.10 -6.35 15.77
N PRO A 53 5.43 -6.51 15.76
CA PRO A 53 6.32 -5.86 16.72
C PRO A 53 6.30 -4.32 16.65
N THR A 54 5.93 -3.72 15.51
CA THR A 54 5.91 -2.28 15.31
C THR A 54 4.59 -1.77 14.74
N LEU A 55 3.94 -2.49 13.79
CA LEU A 55 2.64 -2.08 13.21
C LEU A 55 1.46 -2.25 14.20
N SER A 56 1.65 -2.91 15.32
CA SER A 56 0.66 -2.91 16.42
C SER A 56 0.53 -1.52 17.08
N ASP A 57 1.54 -0.65 16.95
CA ASP A 57 1.47 0.74 17.43
C ASP A 57 0.60 1.59 16.46
N PRO A 58 -0.51 2.19 16.94
CA PRO A 58 -1.36 3.05 16.11
C PRO A 58 -0.63 4.25 15.52
N ALA A 59 0.36 4.80 16.22
CA ALA A 59 1.12 5.95 15.73
C ALA A 59 1.92 5.61 14.48
N VAL A 60 2.47 4.39 14.40
CA VAL A 60 3.18 3.90 13.21
C VAL A 60 2.22 3.76 12.03
N ARG A 61 1.04 3.17 12.25
CA ARG A 61 0.03 3.04 11.18
C ARG A 61 -0.49 4.39 10.70
N GLN A 62 -0.72 5.34 11.62
CA GLN A 62 -1.13 6.71 11.27
C GLN A 62 -0.04 7.44 10.48
N ALA A 63 1.23 7.30 10.89
CA ALA A 63 2.35 7.88 10.17
C ALA A 63 2.44 7.30 8.75
N LEU A 64 2.35 5.98 8.58
CA LEU A 64 2.31 5.36 7.25
C LEU A 64 1.15 5.88 6.40
N SER A 65 -0.04 6.05 6.98
CA SER A 65 -1.21 6.58 6.26
C SER A 65 -0.98 7.97 5.65
N VAL A 66 -0.30 8.86 6.38
CA VAL A 66 -0.01 10.22 5.88
C VAL A 66 1.27 10.30 5.04
N LEU A 67 2.00 9.19 4.90
CA LEU A 67 3.16 9.06 4.01
C LEU A 67 2.81 8.50 2.62
N ILE A 68 1.56 8.10 2.39
CA ILE A 68 1.11 7.63 1.08
C ILE A 68 0.64 8.83 0.26
N ASP A 69 1.49 9.27 -0.67
CA ASP A 69 1.19 10.36 -1.60
C ASP A 69 0.26 9.88 -2.72
N LYS A 70 -1.04 9.79 -2.38
CA LYS A 70 -2.06 9.31 -3.31
C LYS A 70 -2.25 10.22 -4.50
N ASP A 71 -2.09 11.53 -4.30
CA ASP A 71 -2.23 12.53 -5.37
C ASP A 71 -1.12 12.39 -6.41
N SER A 72 0.12 12.14 -5.96
CA SER A 72 1.23 11.84 -6.87
C SER A 72 1.02 10.51 -7.62
N VAL A 73 0.53 9.47 -6.94
CA VAL A 73 0.21 8.18 -7.58
C VAL A 73 -0.88 8.37 -8.65
N GLU A 74 -1.95 9.09 -8.33
CA GLU A 74 -2.98 9.43 -9.31
C GLU A 74 -2.38 10.19 -10.49
N LYS A 75 -1.72 11.32 -10.22
CA LYS A 75 -1.24 12.24 -11.24
C LYS A 75 -0.18 11.64 -12.18
N PHE A 76 0.79 10.92 -11.62
CA PHE A 76 1.98 10.51 -12.37
C PHE A 76 1.96 9.06 -12.85
N ILE A 77 1.06 8.23 -12.33
CA ILE A 77 0.95 6.82 -12.72
C ILE A 77 -0.34 6.58 -13.50
N TYR A 78 -1.48 6.92 -12.92
CA TYR A 78 -2.79 6.60 -13.49
C TYR A 78 -3.39 7.72 -14.33
N GLY A 79 -3.02 9.00 -14.07
CA GLY A 79 -3.57 10.16 -14.75
C GLY A 79 -5.08 10.16 -14.65
N ARG A 80 -5.77 10.37 -15.77
CA ARG A 80 -7.23 10.44 -15.82
C ARG A 80 -7.98 9.12 -15.57
N THR A 81 -7.28 8.00 -15.42
CA THR A 81 -7.88 6.71 -15.01
C THR A 81 -7.82 6.51 -13.50
N GLY A 82 -7.05 7.32 -12.79
CA GLY A 82 -6.94 7.32 -11.33
C GLY A 82 -8.01 8.15 -10.66
N ASN A 83 -8.26 7.83 -9.40
CA ASN A 83 -9.08 8.64 -8.50
C ASN A 83 -8.59 8.37 -7.07
N ALA A 84 -7.75 9.26 -6.56
CA ALA A 84 -7.24 9.16 -5.19
C ALA A 84 -8.38 9.29 -4.18
N THR A 85 -8.41 8.40 -3.20
CA THR A 85 -9.55 8.32 -2.28
C THR A 85 -9.11 7.90 -0.87
N ALA A 86 -9.94 8.26 0.12
CA ALA A 86 -9.88 7.77 1.47
C ALA A 86 -10.86 6.61 1.74
N ASN A 87 -11.65 6.22 0.72
CA ASN A 87 -12.72 5.24 0.88
C ASN A 87 -12.36 3.92 0.18
N PHE A 88 -12.79 2.82 0.76
CA PHE A 88 -12.74 1.51 0.11
C PHE A 88 -13.88 1.36 -0.90
N VAL A 89 -15.07 1.86 -0.58
CA VAL A 89 -16.21 1.87 -1.50
C VAL A 89 -16.35 3.26 -2.13
N ASN A 90 -16.20 3.34 -3.46
CA ASN A 90 -16.25 4.60 -4.20
C ASN A 90 -17.32 4.62 -5.30
N ASN A 91 -17.70 3.47 -5.80
CA ASN A 91 -18.71 3.31 -6.82
C ASN A 91 -19.64 2.14 -6.46
N PRO A 92 -20.98 2.30 -6.47
CA PRO A 92 -21.71 3.56 -6.78
C PRO A 92 -21.44 4.68 -5.78
N GLU A 93 -21.40 5.93 -6.27
CA GLU A 93 -21.03 7.12 -5.48
C GLU A 93 -21.92 7.32 -4.23
N LYS A 94 -23.15 6.85 -4.27
CA LYS A 94 -24.09 6.94 -3.13
C LYS A 94 -23.58 6.25 -1.86
N PHE A 95 -22.65 5.29 -1.98
CA PHE A 95 -22.06 4.59 -0.85
C PHE A 95 -20.72 5.18 -0.40
N ARG A 96 -20.18 6.14 -1.14
CA ARG A 96 -18.92 6.81 -0.79
C ARG A 96 -19.12 7.72 0.42
N SER A 97 -18.34 7.50 1.47
CA SER A 97 -18.34 8.40 2.63
C SER A 97 -17.82 9.79 2.25
N LYS A 98 -18.50 10.83 2.69
CA LYS A 98 -18.07 12.23 2.56
C LYS A 98 -17.28 12.72 3.78
N ASN A 99 -17.20 11.89 4.83
CA ASN A 99 -16.58 12.25 6.11
C ASN A 99 -15.11 11.80 6.23
N THR A 100 -14.65 10.95 5.30
CA THR A 100 -13.27 10.46 5.27
C THR A 100 -12.42 11.33 4.38
N LYS A 101 -11.19 11.63 4.83
CA LYS A 101 -10.20 12.42 4.10
C LYS A 101 -8.85 11.75 4.21
N PHE A 102 -7.99 11.98 3.24
CA PHE A 102 -6.58 11.64 3.31
C PHE A 102 -5.76 12.92 3.16
N GLU A 103 -4.52 12.86 3.60
CA GLU A 103 -3.52 13.91 3.37
C GLU A 103 -2.16 13.25 3.17
N PHE A 104 -1.29 13.91 2.45
CA PHE A 104 0.13 13.59 2.39
C PHE A 104 0.91 14.61 3.19
N ASN A 105 1.59 14.19 4.25
CA ASN A 105 2.28 15.10 5.15
C ASN A 105 3.44 14.40 5.89
N VAL A 106 4.66 14.61 5.39
CA VAL A 106 5.87 14.01 5.97
C VAL A 106 6.17 14.57 7.35
N ASP A 107 5.95 15.88 7.57
CA ASP A 107 6.21 16.51 8.87
C ASP A 107 5.27 15.97 9.94
N LYS A 108 4.00 15.83 9.60
CA LYS A 108 3.01 15.18 10.49
C LYS A 108 3.39 13.74 10.84
N ALA A 109 3.89 12.97 9.87
CA ALA A 109 4.39 11.62 10.13
C ALA A 109 5.56 11.63 11.12
N ASN A 110 6.53 12.54 10.91
CA ASN A 110 7.65 12.71 11.83
C ASN A 110 7.17 13.05 13.24
N ASP A 111 6.22 13.99 13.39
CA ASP A 111 5.66 14.40 14.67
C ASP A 111 4.93 13.26 15.39
N LEU A 112 4.11 12.50 14.66
CA LEU A 112 3.40 11.33 15.20
C LEU A 112 4.38 10.31 15.78
N LEU A 113 5.41 9.97 15.01
CA LEU A 113 6.42 9.00 15.42
C LEU A 113 7.25 9.51 16.59
N GLU A 114 7.67 10.78 16.56
CA GLU A 114 8.45 11.41 17.63
C GLU A 114 7.69 11.43 18.96
N LYS A 115 6.41 11.84 18.95
CA LYS A 115 5.54 11.86 20.13
C LYS A 115 5.29 10.45 20.69
N ALA A 116 5.25 9.44 19.83
CA ALA A 116 5.10 8.05 20.24
C ALA A 116 6.39 7.39 20.74
N GLY A 117 7.52 8.12 20.75
CA GLY A 117 8.81 7.64 21.23
C GLY A 117 9.66 6.92 20.18
N TRP A 118 9.28 6.95 18.91
CA TRP A 118 10.09 6.41 17.81
C TRP A 118 11.18 7.42 17.43
N LYS A 119 12.39 7.24 17.92
CA LYS A 119 13.51 8.17 17.73
C LYS A 119 14.39 7.73 16.57
N LYS A 120 14.90 8.71 15.79
CA LYS A 120 15.87 8.42 14.72
C LYS A 120 17.21 8.00 15.32
N GLY A 121 17.71 6.85 14.86
CA GLY A 121 19.05 6.37 15.17
C GLY A 121 20.13 7.03 14.32
N ALA A 122 21.39 6.66 14.53
CA ALA A 122 22.53 7.15 13.76
C ALA A 122 22.46 6.77 12.27
N ASP A 123 21.75 5.69 11.94
CA ASP A 123 21.48 5.24 10.58
C ASP A 123 20.27 5.96 9.94
N GLY A 124 19.66 6.92 10.63
CA GLY A 124 18.49 7.66 10.19
C GLY A 124 17.17 6.90 10.32
N ILE A 125 17.20 5.63 10.72
CA ILE A 125 16.00 4.80 10.89
C ILE A 125 15.47 4.98 12.31
N ARG A 126 14.15 5.10 12.44
CA ARG A 126 13.51 5.21 13.75
C ARG A 126 13.45 3.88 14.47
N ALA A 127 13.71 3.95 15.79
CA ALA A 127 13.66 2.79 16.68
C ALA A 127 12.98 3.16 18.01
N LYS A 128 12.39 2.15 18.64
CA LYS A 128 11.83 2.20 19.98
C LYS A 128 11.95 0.82 20.61
N ASP A 129 12.42 0.75 21.86
CA ASP A 129 12.59 -0.51 22.61
C ASP A 129 13.38 -1.57 21.82
N GLY A 130 14.46 -1.15 21.14
CA GLY A 130 15.31 -2.02 20.33
C GLY A 130 14.74 -2.45 18.98
N LYS A 131 13.50 -2.08 18.65
CA LYS A 131 12.83 -2.42 17.39
C LYS A 131 12.95 -1.24 16.41
N LYS A 132 13.37 -1.52 15.18
CA LYS A 132 13.48 -0.51 14.10
C LYS A 132 12.24 -0.52 13.20
N LEU A 133 11.91 0.64 12.64
CA LEU A 133 10.87 0.76 11.61
C LEU A 133 11.45 0.34 10.25
N LYS A 134 11.49 -0.97 10.02
CA LYS A 134 11.87 -1.61 8.76
C LYS A 134 10.75 -2.51 8.33
N PHE A 135 10.32 -2.41 7.07
CA PHE A 135 9.17 -3.14 6.56
C PHE A 135 9.47 -3.74 5.19
N VAL A 136 9.03 -4.97 4.99
CA VAL A 136 8.93 -5.59 3.67
C VAL A 136 7.58 -5.23 3.08
N TYR A 137 7.61 -4.56 1.92
CA TYR A 137 6.43 -4.16 1.17
C TYR A 137 6.31 -4.99 -0.11
N GLN A 138 5.38 -5.94 -0.10
CA GLN A 138 5.20 -6.93 -1.16
C GLN A 138 4.05 -6.57 -2.10
N THR A 139 4.21 -6.88 -3.40
CA THR A 139 3.14 -6.83 -4.41
C THR A 139 3.44 -7.77 -5.58
N SER A 140 2.52 -7.89 -6.53
CA SER A 140 2.80 -8.58 -7.78
C SER A 140 3.63 -7.71 -8.73
N ILE A 141 4.40 -8.34 -9.61
CA ILE A 141 5.09 -7.66 -10.72
C ILE A 141 4.03 -7.00 -11.61
N ASN A 142 3.93 -5.69 -11.46
CA ASN A 142 3.01 -4.82 -12.16
C ASN A 142 3.60 -3.41 -12.14
N GLN A 143 3.80 -2.81 -13.29
CA GLN A 143 4.53 -1.55 -13.41
C GLN A 143 3.93 -0.40 -12.58
N PRO A 144 2.60 -0.14 -12.58
CA PRO A 144 2.00 0.86 -11.68
C PRO A 144 2.26 0.58 -10.21
N ARG A 145 2.19 -0.67 -9.77
CA ARG A 145 2.43 -1.05 -8.36
C ARG A 145 3.88 -0.83 -7.96
N GLN A 146 4.82 -1.22 -8.82
CA GLN A 146 6.25 -1.02 -8.55
C GLN A 146 6.61 0.48 -8.51
N LYS A 147 6.03 1.31 -9.38
CA LYS A 147 6.16 2.77 -9.31
C LYS A 147 5.58 3.33 -8.01
N THR A 148 4.42 2.81 -7.58
CA THR A 148 3.81 3.19 -6.28
C THR A 148 4.71 2.81 -5.12
N GLN A 149 5.29 1.59 -5.11
CA GLN A 149 6.26 1.17 -4.09
C GLN A 149 7.43 2.15 -3.99
N ALA A 150 7.95 2.63 -5.11
CA ALA A 150 9.07 3.58 -5.14
C ALA A 150 8.69 4.93 -4.50
N ILE A 151 7.50 5.47 -4.82
CA ILE A 151 6.98 6.71 -4.21
C ILE A 151 6.83 6.55 -2.70
N VAL A 152 6.22 5.46 -2.25
CA VAL A 152 6.02 5.16 -0.82
C VAL A 152 7.35 5.01 -0.10
N LYS A 153 8.30 4.26 -0.66
CA LYS A 153 9.64 4.09 -0.10
C LYS A 153 10.33 5.43 0.10
N GLN A 154 10.29 6.31 -0.89
CA GLN A 154 10.92 7.63 -0.81
C GLN A 154 10.31 8.50 0.30
N ALA A 155 8.99 8.51 0.43
CA ALA A 155 8.31 9.26 1.49
C ALA A 155 8.62 8.70 2.88
N CYS A 156 8.58 7.37 3.03
CA CYS A 156 8.92 6.67 4.27
C CYS A 156 10.36 6.94 4.73
N GLN A 157 11.30 6.95 3.79
CA GLN A 157 12.72 7.25 4.09
C GLN A 157 12.89 8.65 4.72
N LYS A 158 12.17 9.67 4.23
CA LYS A 158 12.19 11.02 4.81
C LYS A 158 11.70 11.04 6.27
N ALA A 159 10.79 10.14 6.61
CA ALA A 159 10.27 9.99 7.97
C ALA A 159 11.09 9.04 8.86
N GLY A 160 12.17 8.45 8.36
CA GLY A 160 13.01 7.51 9.11
C GLY A 160 12.44 6.08 9.15
N ILE A 161 11.68 5.71 8.13
CA ILE A 161 11.15 4.36 7.93
C ILE A 161 11.85 3.74 6.73
N ASP A 162 12.42 2.55 6.92
CA ASP A 162 13.07 1.78 5.85
C ASP A 162 12.08 0.81 5.21
N ILE A 163 11.97 0.86 3.89
CA ILE A 163 11.09 -0.01 3.11
C ILE A 163 11.91 -0.88 2.17
N GLU A 164 11.87 -2.17 2.38
CA GLU A 164 12.32 -3.18 1.44
C GLU A 164 11.19 -3.51 0.47
N VAL A 165 11.37 -3.26 -0.82
CA VAL A 165 10.35 -3.56 -1.82
C VAL A 165 10.54 -4.98 -2.36
N LYS A 166 9.44 -5.73 -2.40
CA LYS A 166 9.40 -7.09 -2.93
C LYS A 166 8.28 -7.19 -3.96
N ALA A 167 8.61 -7.69 -5.16
CA ALA A 167 7.64 -7.97 -6.21
C ALA A 167 7.82 -9.40 -6.71
N VAL A 168 6.72 -10.13 -6.79
CA VAL A 168 6.68 -11.51 -7.28
C VAL A 168 5.74 -11.61 -8.48
N THR A 169 5.87 -12.67 -9.29
CA THR A 169 4.98 -12.82 -10.44
C THR A 169 3.51 -12.92 -10.00
N ALA A 170 2.59 -12.43 -10.83
CA ALA A 170 1.16 -12.45 -10.50
C ALA A 170 0.64 -13.88 -10.28
N SER A 171 1.16 -14.85 -11.03
CA SER A 171 0.82 -16.28 -10.86
C SER A 171 1.21 -16.84 -9.50
N VAL A 172 2.26 -16.31 -8.87
CA VAL A 172 2.68 -16.65 -7.52
C VAL A 172 1.87 -15.86 -6.50
N PHE A 173 1.83 -14.55 -6.63
CA PHE A 173 1.17 -13.66 -5.65
C PHE A 173 -0.31 -13.99 -5.47
N PHE A 174 -1.02 -14.31 -6.55
CA PHE A 174 -2.44 -14.67 -6.54
C PHE A 174 -2.72 -16.18 -6.58
N SER A 175 -1.70 -17.01 -6.33
CA SER A 175 -1.87 -18.46 -6.26
C SER A 175 -2.70 -18.88 -5.05
N SER A 176 -3.45 -19.94 -5.20
CA SER A 176 -4.12 -20.67 -4.10
C SER A 176 -3.25 -21.81 -3.53
N ASP A 177 -2.02 -21.97 -4.02
CA ASP A 177 -1.09 -23.00 -3.53
C ASP A 177 -0.62 -22.63 -2.13
N VAL A 178 -1.08 -23.39 -1.16
CA VAL A 178 -0.73 -23.21 0.26
C VAL A 178 0.74 -23.52 0.57
N ALA A 179 1.44 -24.22 -0.30
CA ALA A 179 2.87 -24.47 -0.13
C ALA A 179 3.73 -23.25 -0.53
N ASN A 180 3.16 -22.29 -1.25
CA ASN A 180 3.88 -21.12 -1.72
C ASN A 180 3.83 -19.98 -0.68
N PRO A 181 4.96 -19.60 -0.05
CA PRO A 181 4.98 -18.58 1.00
C PRO A 181 4.74 -17.16 0.50
N ASP A 182 4.86 -16.89 -0.80
CA ASP A 182 4.80 -15.56 -1.39
C ASP A 182 3.40 -15.16 -1.87
N THR A 183 2.38 -15.96 -1.55
CA THR A 183 1.00 -15.64 -1.91
C THR A 183 0.44 -14.54 -1.02
N TYR A 184 -0.50 -13.73 -1.55
CA TYR A 184 -1.13 -12.67 -0.76
C TYR A 184 -1.95 -13.18 0.44
N PRO A 185 -2.59 -14.37 0.41
CA PRO A 185 -3.32 -14.88 1.56
C PRO A 185 -2.43 -15.25 2.75
N HIS A 186 -1.19 -15.72 2.51
CA HIS A 186 -0.25 -15.95 3.60
C HIS A 186 0.18 -14.66 4.30
N PHE A 187 0.30 -13.57 3.54
CA PHE A 187 0.71 -12.28 4.04
C PHE A 187 2.04 -12.34 4.85
N TYR A 188 3.04 -13.05 4.32
CA TYR A 188 4.37 -13.13 4.93
C TYR A 188 5.21 -11.90 4.56
N ALA A 189 4.64 -10.73 4.79
CA ALA A 189 5.23 -9.41 4.63
C ALA A 189 4.58 -8.44 5.63
N ASP A 190 5.18 -7.26 5.82
CA ASP A 190 4.64 -6.23 6.71
C ASP A 190 3.54 -5.42 6.02
N LEU A 191 3.77 -5.10 4.74
CA LEU A 191 2.81 -4.41 3.88
C LEU A 191 2.60 -5.20 2.59
N GLN A 192 1.40 -5.17 2.05
CA GLN A 192 1.14 -5.68 0.72
C GLN A 192 0.14 -4.82 -0.05
N MET A 193 0.27 -4.81 -1.38
CA MET A 193 -0.56 -4.01 -2.27
C MET A 193 -1.17 -4.88 -3.35
N TYR A 194 -2.47 -4.73 -3.54
CA TYR A 194 -3.21 -5.35 -4.63
C TYR A 194 -4.55 -4.65 -4.84
N ASN A 195 -5.22 -5.01 -5.89
CA ASN A 195 -6.53 -4.49 -6.25
C ASN A 195 -7.62 -5.42 -5.73
N ASN A 196 -8.60 -4.85 -5.07
CA ASN A 196 -9.82 -5.53 -4.67
C ASN A 196 -11.00 -4.57 -4.75
N GLY A 197 -12.22 -5.09 -4.74
CA GLY A 197 -13.42 -4.28 -4.76
C GLY A 197 -14.61 -5.04 -4.19
N PRO A 198 -15.67 -4.32 -3.82
CA PRO A 198 -16.91 -4.96 -3.45
C PRO A 198 -17.43 -5.77 -4.63
N GLN A 199 -17.68 -7.04 -4.39
CA GLN A 199 -18.28 -7.94 -5.40
C GLN A 199 -19.79 -7.68 -5.52
N GLN A 200 -20.36 -7.12 -4.45
CA GLN A 200 -21.76 -6.70 -4.39
C GLN A 200 -21.80 -5.29 -3.86
N PRO A 201 -22.35 -4.34 -4.62
CA PRO A 201 -22.34 -2.91 -4.24
C PRO A 201 -23.48 -2.48 -3.33
N ASP A 202 -24.33 -3.40 -2.88
CA ASP A 202 -25.53 -3.18 -2.07
C ASP A 202 -25.50 -3.88 -0.72
#